data_483c9d1981662cba18ea95b149508238
#
_entry.id   483c9d1981662cba18ea95b149508238
#
_cell.length_a   1.000
_cell.length_b   1.000
_cell.length_c   1.000
_cell.angle_alpha   90.00
_cell.angle_beta   90.00
_cell.angle_gamma   90.00
#
_symmetry.space_group_name_H-M   'P 1'
#
loop_
_entity.id
_entity.type
_entity.pdbx_description
1 polymer ?
#
loop_
_entity_poly.entity_id
_entity_poly.type
_entity_poly.pdbx_seq_one_letter_code
_entity_poly.pdbx_strand_id
1 'polypeptide(L)'
;MHVDGVRFDLASVMSRDRVGRPQDEPPILWAIESDPVLARTKLIAEAWDAAGLYQVGSFIGDRFAEWNGPFRDDVRQFVKGDNNMVSKLAARILGSPDLFVDDPQRETNRSINFITCHDGFTLNDVVSYNNKHNGANGEQNRDGSDANFSWNCGLEGPANDPAVCRLRLQQVKNLITILLVAQGTPMLLMGDEAGRTQKGNNNAYCQNNALNWFNWDALSDHHEIFRFTQRMVDLIQNLRLFQQKNWLTVTESFIEAPHLIWHGVKLFEPDWSDHSHSLAFTLHDPAVEEEIHIMLNSYWEPLNFDLPQPHPHSQWYRIVNTARPAPNDIVDGTTEAVNSRQYLLEARSCVVLMAL
;
A
#
# COMPACT_ATOMS: atom_id res chain seq x y z
N MET A 1 -11.19 20.97 -21.97
CA MET A 1 -11.10 20.45 -20.59
C MET A 1 -9.64 20.55 -20.18
N HIS A 2 -9.37 21.07 -19.01
CA HIS A 2 -8.01 21.08 -18.46
C HIS A 2 -7.81 19.76 -17.70
N VAL A 3 -7.32 18.71 -18.38
CA VAL A 3 -7.08 17.40 -17.83
C VAL A 3 -5.57 17.21 -17.65
N ASP A 4 -5.12 16.97 -16.42
CA ASP A 4 -3.70 16.84 -16.07
C ASP A 4 -3.15 15.42 -16.27
N GLY A 5 -4.03 14.44 -16.37
CA GLY A 5 -3.67 13.04 -16.59
C GLY A 5 -4.84 12.20 -17.03
N VAL A 6 -4.54 11.02 -17.55
CA VAL A 6 -5.50 9.99 -17.97
C VAL A 6 -5.07 8.64 -17.47
N ARG A 7 -6.03 7.83 -17.05
CA ARG A 7 -5.84 6.41 -16.73
C ARG A 7 -6.54 5.57 -17.79
N PHE A 8 -5.84 4.60 -18.32
CA PHE A 8 -6.34 3.66 -19.33
C PHE A 8 -6.75 2.37 -18.64
N ASP A 9 -8.05 2.08 -18.72
CA ASP A 9 -8.63 0.85 -18.24
C ASP A 9 -8.22 -0.30 -19.16
N LEU A 10 -7.85 -1.46 -18.59
CA LEU A 10 -7.42 -2.64 -19.36
C LEU A 10 -6.44 -2.29 -20.49
N ALA A 11 -5.43 -1.45 -20.20
CA ALA A 11 -4.57 -0.83 -21.21
C ALA A 11 -3.84 -1.84 -22.11
N SER A 12 -3.58 -3.05 -21.62
CA SER A 12 -2.95 -4.12 -22.40
C SER A 12 -3.79 -4.61 -23.59
N VAL A 13 -5.09 -4.28 -23.65
CA VAL A 13 -5.90 -4.49 -24.87
C VAL A 13 -5.31 -3.73 -26.06
N MET A 14 -4.75 -2.53 -25.83
CA MET A 14 -4.12 -1.72 -26.87
C MET A 14 -2.76 -2.27 -27.31
N SER A 15 -2.18 -3.23 -26.58
CA SER A 15 -0.98 -3.97 -26.99
C SER A 15 -1.27 -5.13 -27.92
N ARG A 16 -2.52 -5.37 -28.33
CA ARG A 16 -2.88 -6.48 -29.20
C ARG A 16 -3.12 -6.06 -30.65
N ASP A 17 -2.77 -6.95 -31.57
CA ASP A 17 -3.12 -6.82 -32.98
C ASP A 17 -4.62 -7.12 -33.26
N ARG A 18 -5.03 -6.97 -34.51
CA ARG A 18 -6.44 -7.19 -34.93
C ARG A 18 -6.94 -8.63 -34.73
N VAL A 19 -6.04 -9.58 -34.50
CA VAL A 19 -6.39 -10.99 -34.25
C VAL A 19 -6.14 -11.38 -32.80
N GLY A 20 -5.86 -10.38 -31.93
CA GLY A 20 -5.75 -10.56 -30.48
C GLY A 20 -4.37 -11.00 -30.00
N ARG A 21 -3.31 -10.97 -30.83
CA ARG A 21 -1.95 -11.33 -30.43
C ARG A 21 -1.23 -10.13 -29.84
N PRO A 22 -0.47 -10.30 -28.72
CA PRO A 22 0.38 -9.26 -28.21
C PRO A 22 1.40 -8.77 -29.25
N GLN A 23 1.67 -7.47 -29.28
CA GLN A 23 2.66 -6.81 -30.12
C GLN A 23 3.75 -6.23 -29.23
N ASP A 24 5.02 -6.34 -29.68
CA ASP A 24 6.15 -5.72 -28.98
C ASP A 24 6.14 -4.18 -29.14
N GLU A 25 5.66 -3.70 -30.27
CA GLU A 25 5.57 -2.27 -30.61
C GLU A 25 4.12 -1.88 -30.99
N PRO A 26 3.20 -1.75 -30.03
CA PRO A 26 1.80 -1.42 -30.31
C PRO A 26 1.66 0.03 -30.80
N PRO A 27 1.20 0.27 -32.04
CA PRO A 27 1.28 1.60 -32.67
C PRO A 27 0.50 2.68 -31.92
N ILE A 28 -0.66 2.35 -31.34
CA ILE A 28 -1.50 3.31 -30.63
C ILE A 28 -0.84 3.79 -29.33
N LEU A 29 -0.18 2.89 -28.61
CA LEU A 29 0.50 3.24 -27.36
C LEU A 29 1.73 4.09 -27.65
N TRP A 30 2.50 3.76 -28.71
CA TRP A 30 3.61 4.61 -29.15
C TRP A 30 3.16 5.98 -29.64
N ALA A 31 2.01 6.06 -30.31
CA ALA A 31 1.44 7.34 -30.70
C ALA A 31 1.06 8.21 -29.49
N ILE A 32 0.49 7.60 -28.42
CA ILE A 32 0.18 8.30 -27.16
C ILE A 32 1.48 8.73 -26.45
N GLU A 33 2.46 7.83 -26.37
CA GLU A 33 3.74 8.07 -25.69
C GLU A 33 4.51 9.25 -26.31
N SER A 34 4.51 9.33 -27.64
CA SER A 34 5.28 10.33 -28.41
C SER A 34 4.52 11.58 -28.79
N ASP A 35 3.24 11.69 -28.44
CA ASP A 35 2.40 12.85 -28.83
C ASP A 35 2.85 14.12 -28.07
N PRO A 36 3.28 15.19 -28.78
CA PRO A 36 3.74 16.42 -28.16
C PRO A 36 2.64 17.18 -27.41
N VAL A 37 1.36 16.98 -27.74
CA VAL A 37 0.23 17.58 -27.02
C VAL A 37 0.08 16.91 -25.65
N LEU A 38 0.36 15.62 -25.56
CA LEU A 38 0.30 14.85 -24.33
C LEU A 38 1.61 14.90 -23.51
N ALA A 39 2.67 15.59 -23.97
CA ALA A 39 3.98 15.59 -23.34
C ALA A 39 3.98 15.95 -21.84
N ARG A 40 3.01 16.73 -21.38
CA ARG A 40 2.84 17.12 -19.96
C ARG A 40 1.69 16.41 -19.25
N THR A 41 0.97 15.55 -19.95
CA THR A 41 -0.15 14.80 -19.39
C THR A 41 0.37 13.55 -18.68
N LYS A 42 -0.06 13.30 -17.45
CA LYS A 42 0.26 12.07 -16.74
C LYS A 42 -0.47 10.91 -17.42
N LEU A 43 0.26 9.83 -17.72
CA LEU A 43 -0.27 8.62 -18.33
C LEU A 43 -0.20 7.50 -17.30
N ILE A 44 -1.33 6.87 -17.02
CA ILE A 44 -1.44 5.76 -16.07
C ILE A 44 -2.10 4.59 -16.78
N ALA A 45 -1.48 3.42 -16.68
CA ALA A 45 -2.00 2.20 -17.27
C ALA A 45 -2.48 1.21 -16.21
N GLU A 46 -3.62 0.61 -16.47
CA GLU A 46 -3.93 -0.70 -15.93
C GLU A 46 -3.29 -1.73 -16.88
N ALA A 47 -2.06 -2.13 -16.56
CA ALA A 47 -1.18 -2.87 -17.47
C ALA A 47 -1.52 -4.37 -17.53
N TRP A 48 -2.81 -4.71 -17.69
CA TRP A 48 -3.34 -6.05 -17.94
C TRP A 48 -4.61 -5.99 -18.79
N ASP A 49 -5.12 -7.16 -19.17
CA ASP A 49 -6.41 -7.30 -19.87
C ASP A 49 -7.20 -8.53 -19.41
N ALA A 50 -8.48 -8.59 -19.82
CA ALA A 50 -9.37 -9.71 -19.51
C ALA A 50 -9.00 -11.02 -20.21
N ALA A 51 -8.12 -10.99 -21.23
CA ALA A 51 -7.65 -12.17 -21.95
C ALA A 51 -6.32 -12.73 -21.39
N GLY A 52 -5.86 -12.22 -20.23
CA GLY A 52 -4.71 -12.74 -19.49
C GLY A 52 -3.35 -12.15 -19.88
N LEU A 53 -3.28 -11.10 -20.69
CA LEU A 53 -2.04 -10.36 -20.89
C LEU A 53 -1.78 -9.50 -19.67
N TYR A 54 -0.61 -9.68 -19.04
CA TYR A 54 -0.19 -8.97 -17.84
C TYR A 54 1.18 -8.36 -18.08
N GLN A 55 1.25 -7.02 -18.08
CA GLN A 55 2.45 -6.26 -18.47
C GLN A 55 2.93 -5.30 -17.38
N VAL A 56 2.54 -5.50 -16.12
CA VAL A 56 3.03 -4.66 -15.01
C VAL A 56 4.55 -4.80 -14.90
N GLY A 57 5.25 -3.66 -14.95
CA GLY A 57 6.71 -3.58 -14.98
C GLY A 57 7.34 -3.70 -16.37
N SER A 58 6.55 -4.09 -17.39
CA SER A 58 6.99 -4.21 -18.78
C SER A 58 6.06 -3.53 -19.78
N PHE A 59 5.22 -2.60 -19.30
CA PHE A 59 4.38 -1.79 -20.16
C PHE A 59 5.23 -0.82 -20.98
N ILE A 60 4.70 -0.40 -22.12
CA ILE A 60 5.44 0.38 -23.09
C ILE A 60 5.94 1.73 -22.57
N GLY A 61 7.11 2.16 -23.05
CA GLY A 61 7.67 3.50 -22.90
C GLY A 61 8.12 3.83 -21.47
N ASP A 62 8.50 5.10 -21.30
CA ASP A 62 9.03 5.60 -20.02
C ASP A 62 8.05 6.52 -19.28
N ARG A 63 6.95 6.95 -19.94
CA ARG A 63 6.00 7.92 -19.37
C ARG A 63 4.80 7.30 -18.67
N PHE A 64 4.48 6.04 -18.98
CA PHE A 64 3.37 5.37 -18.32
C PHE A 64 3.74 4.95 -16.90
N ALA A 65 2.99 5.46 -15.92
CA ALA A 65 2.92 4.85 -14.62
C ALA A 65 1.91 3.71 -14.64
N GLU A 66 2.12 2.69 -13.83
CA GLU A 66 1.36 1.45 -13.88
C GLU A 66 0.71 1.15 -12.54
N TRP A 67 -0.56 0.75 -12.55
CA TRP A 67 -1.18 0.20 -11.36
C TRP A 67 -0.46 -1.08 -10.94
N ASN A 68 0.08 -1.08 -9.71
CA ASN A 68 0.90 -2.17 -9.20
C ASN A 68 0.01 -3.24 -8.52
N GLY A 69 -0.49 -4.19 -9.30
CA GLY A 69 -1.26 -5.33 -8.80
C GLY A 69 -0.49 -6.19 -7.79
N PRO A 70 0.80 -6.54 -8.03
CA PRO A 70 1.64 -7.22 -7.05
C PRO A 70 1.76 -6.49 -5.72
N PHE A 71 1.81 -5.17 -5.69
CA PHE A 71 1.79 -4.40 -4.44
C PHE A 71 0.52 -4.72 -3.63
N ARG A 72 -0.65 -4.64 -4.26
CA ARG A 72 -1.94 -4.97 -3.65
C ARG A 72 -1.92 -6.37 -3.04
N ASP A 73 -1.52 -7.34 -3.83
CA ASP A 73 -1.62 -8.75 -3.47
C ASP A 73 -0.62 -9.12 -2.35
N ASP A 74 0.64 -8.69 -2.48
CA ASP A 74 1.69 -8.98 -1.53
C ASP A 74 1.45 -8.30 -0.16
N VAL A 75 1.00 -7.04 -0.16
CA VAL A 75 0.70 -6.31 1.09
C VAL A 75 -0.51 -6.93 1.80
N ARG A 76 -1.57 -7.29 1.07
CA ARG A 76 -2.73 -7.97 1.67
C ARG A 76 -2.33 -9.29 2.30
N GLN A 77 -1.55 -10.12 1.61
CA GLN A 77 -1.06 -11.41 2.10
C GLN A 77 -0.15 -11.25 3.33
N PHE A 78 0.76 -10.26 3.33
CA PHE A 78 1.58 -9.96 4.49
C PHE A 78 0.75 -9.58 5.71
N VAL A 79 -0.17 -8.62 5.58
CA VAL A 79 -1.02 -8.16 6.69
C VAL A 79 -1.96 -9.26 7.20
N LYS A 80 -2.42 -10.14 6.33
CA LYS A 80 -3.16 -11.35 6.69
C LYS A 80 -2.31 -12.34 7.49
N GLY A 81 -0.99 -12.37 7.27
CA GLY A 81 -0.04 -13.28 7.93
C GLY A 81 0.23 -14.55 7.14
N ASP A 82 0.21 -14.49 5.83
CA ASP A 82 0.61 -15.60 4.96
C ASP A 82 2.15 -15.77 5.00
N ASN A 83 2.62 -17.01 4.80
CA ASN A 83 4.05 -17.32 4.73
C ASN A 83 4.69 -16.75 3.46
N ASN A 84 6.02 -16.62 3.43
CA ASN A 84 6.81 -16.18 2.27
C ASN A 84 6.50 -14.74 1.81
N MET A 85 6.07 -13.86 2.71
CA MET A 85 5.67 -12.51 2.31
C MET A 85 6.67 -11.42 2.66
N VAL A 86 7.63 -11.65 3.57
CA VAL A 86 8.56 -10.61 4.05
C VAL A 86 9.45 -10.09 2.93
N SER A 87 10.08 -10.97 2.13
CA SER A 87 10.93 -10.55 1.01
C SER A 87 10.14 -9.83 -0.09
N LYS A 88 8.89 -10.28 -0.35
CA LYS A 88 8.00 -9.62 -1.31
C LYS A 88 7.60 -8.24 -0.81
N LEU A 89 7.19 -8.14 0.45
CA LEU A 89 6.87 -6.85 1.06
C LEU A 89 8.05 -5.88 0.99
N ALA A 90 9.28 -6.35 1.29
CA ALA A 90 10.47 -5.51 1.17
C ALA A 90 10.64 -4.94 -0.25
N ALA A 91 10.43 -5.76 -1.28
CA ALA A 91 10.43 -5.27 -2.66
C ALA A 91 9.33 -4.22 -2.90
N ARG A 92 8.10 -4.44 -2.35
CA ARG A 92 6.99 -3.45 -2.47
C ARG A 92 7.34 -2.13 -1.77
N ILE A 93 7.91 -2.18 -0.57
CA ILE A 93 8.36 -0.98 0.18
C ILE A 93 9.37 -0.14 -0.64
N LEU A 94 10.25 -0.77 -1.39
CA LEU A 94 11.23 -0.11 -2.26
C LEU A 94 10.67 0.38 -3.61
N GLY A 95 9.36 0.37 -3.82
CA GLY A 95 8.77 0.77 -5.11
C GLY A 95 8.84 -0.31 -6.19
N SER A 96 9.02 -1.57 -5.79
CA SER A 96 8.96 -2.74 -6.68
C SER A 96 10.09 -2.82 -7.73
N PRO A 97 11.37 -2.73 -7.33
CA PRO A 97 12.51 -2.79 -8.26
C PRO A 97 12.61 -4.12 -9.01
N ASP A 98 11.98 -5.18 -8.50
CA ASP A 98 11.87 -6.49 -9.14
C ASP A 98 10.91 -6.51 -10.34
N LEU A 99 9.97 -5.55 -10.40
CA LEU A 99 9.03 -5.40 -11.52
C LEU A 99 9.56 -4.41 -12.55
N PHE A 100 10.10 -3.28 -12.12
CA PHE A 100 10.59 -2.20 -12.98
C PHE A 100 12.11 -2.32 -13.24
N VAL A 101 12.56 -3.54 -13.60
CA VAL A 101 13.99 -3.88 -13.76
C VAL A 101 14.64 -3.06 -14.87
N ASP A 102 13.94 -2.85 -15.96
CA ASP A 102 14.42 -2.18 -17.17
C ASP A 102 14.22 -0.66 -17.14
N ASP A 103 13.79 -0.08 -15.99
CA ASP A 103 13.65 1.36 -15.86
C ASP A 103 15.04 2.04 -15.75
N PRO A 104 15.54 2.71 -16.82
CA PRO A 104 16.85 3.34 -16.83
C PRO A 104 16.94 4.53 -15.87
N GLN A 105 15.80 5.12 -15.51
CA GLN A 105 15.73 6.30 -14.66
C GLN A 105 15.54 5.92 -13.19
N ARG A 106 15.13 4.68 -12.90
CA ARG A 106 14.83 4.17 -11.55
C ARG A 106 13.84 5.05 -10.80
N GLU A 107 12.78 5.47 -11.50
CA GLU A 107 11.78 6.35 -10.91
C GLU A 107 10.72 5.57 -10.13
N THR A 108 10.54 5.94 -8.86
CA THR A 108 9.54 5.32 -7.98
C THR A 108 8.11 5.62 -8.41
N ASN A 109 7.88 6.75 -9.07
CA ASN A 109 6.55 7.23 -9.50
C ASN A 109 5.95 6.42 -10.67
N ARG A 110 6.69 5.51 -11.29
CA ARG A 110 6.14 4.53 -12.23
C ARG A 110 5.22 3.53 -11.54
N SER A 111 5.45 3.23 -10.28
CA SER A 111 4.59 2.35 -9.49
C SER A 111 3.45 3.14 -8.85
N ILE A 112 2.21 2.89 -9.27
CA ILE A 112 1.01 3.35 -8.57
C ILE A 112 0.61 2.25 -7.59
N ASN A 113 0.95 2.46 -6.33
CA ASN A 113 0.69 1.52 -5.25
C ASN A 113 -0.76 1.63 -4.76
N PHE A 114 -1.42 0.52 -4.57
CA PHE A 114 -2.78 0.51 -4.03
C PHE A 114 -3.07 -0.76 -3.24
N ILE A 115 -4.00 -0.66 -2.30
CA ILE A 115 -4.55 -1.83 -1.58
C ILE A 115 -5.87 -2.26 -2.21
N THR A 116 -6.65 -1.31 -2.68
CA THR A 116 -7.99 -1.47 -3.23
C THR A 116 -8.18 -0.52 -4.40
N CYS A 117 -9.04 -0.89 -5.33
CA CYS A 117 -9.41 -0.06 -6.47
C CYS A 117 -10.90 -0.23 -6.79
N HIS A 118 -11.37 0.25 -7.95
CA HIS A 118 -12.76 0.13 -8.37
C HIS A 118 -13.20 -1.34 -8.53
N ASP A 119 -12.27 -2.22 -8.89
CA ASP A 119 -12.46 -3.66 -8.94
C ASP A 119 -11.98 -4.32 -7.65
N GLY A 120 -12.71 -5.33 -7.21
CA GLY A 120 -12.37 -6.06 -5.99
C GLY A 120 -13.09 -5.53 -4.74
N PHE A 121 -12.62 -5.98 -3.58
CA PHE A 121 -13.13 -5.54 -2.29
C PHE A 121 -12.71 -4.11 -1.96
N THR A 122 -13.58 -3.36 -1.25
CA THR A 122 -13.19 -2.14 -0.54
C THR A 122 -12.24 -2.47 0.62
N LEU A 123 -11.55 -1.50 1.18
CA LEU A 123 -10.62 -1.72 2.28
C LEU A 123 -11.30 -2.34 3.51
N ASN A 124 -12.51 -1.92 3.83
CA ASN A 124 -13.32 -2.53 4.89
C ASN A 124 -13.70 -3.98 4.56
N ASP A 125 -14.00 -4.28 3.31
CA ASP A 125 -14.38 -5.64 2.89
C ASP A 125 -13.17 -6.58 2.86
N VAL A 126 -11.95 -6.10 2.57
CA VAL A 126 -10.70 -6.86 2.66
C VAL A 126 -10.48 -7.45 4.06
N VAL A 127 -10.90 -6.75 5.10
CA VAL A 127 -10.76 -7.21 6.50
C VAL A 127 -12.03 -7.83 7.08
N SER A 128 -13.09 -7.97 6.27
CA SER A 128 -14.41 -8.42 6.71
C SER A 128 -14.94 -9.65 5.99
N TYR A 129 -14.39 -9.99 4.83
CA TYR A 129 -14.88 -11.09 4.01
C TYR A 129 -13.72 -11.96 3.50
N ASN A 130 -13.87 -13.26 3.63
CA ASN A 130 -12.97 -14.23 2.97
C ASN A 130 -13.43 -14.53 1.55
N ASN A 131 -14.75 -14.55 1.33
CA ASN A 131 -15.35 -14.93 0.06
C ASN A 131 -16.12 -13.76 -0.56
N LYS A 132 -16.19 -13.75 -1.90
CA LYS A 132 -17.03 -12.79 -2.61
C LYS A 132 -18.52 -13.10 -2.45
N HIS A 133 -19.32 -12.05 -2.39
CA HIS A 133 -20.78 -12.10 -2.25
C HIS A 133 -21.46 -11.34 -3.40
N ASN A 134 -21.24 -11.78 -4.64
CA ASN A 134 -21.71 -11.15 -5.87
C ASN A 134 -23.11 -11.61 -6.31
N GLY A 135 -23.86 -12.30 -5.46
CA GLY A 135 -25.19 -12.85 -5.82
C GLY A 135 -26.16 -11.80 -6.35
N ALA A 136 -26.06 -10.54 -5.87
CA ALA A 136 -26.89 -9.42 -6.33
C ALA A 136 -26.60 -9.01 -7.81
N ASN A 137 -25.49 -9.42 -8.39
CA ASN A 137 -25.12 -9.12 -9.78
C ASN A 137 -25.87 -10.02 -10.79
N GLY A 138 -26.54 -11.09 -10.34
CA GLY A 138 -27.32 -11.99 -11.20
C GLY A 138 -26.49 -13.02 -11.96
N GLU A 139 -25.18 -13.09 -11.72
CA GLU A 139 -24.24 -13.99 -12.41
C GLU A 139 -23.90 -15.26 -11.60
N GLN A 140 -24.75 -15.62 -10.64
CA GLN A 140 -24.59 -16.80 -9.77
C GLN A 140 -23.26 -16.79 -8.99
N ASN A 141 -22.77 -15.59 -8.59
CA ASN A 141 -21.49 -15.41 -7.90
C ASN A 141 -20.25 -15.89 -8.68
N ARG A 142 -20.32 -15.99 -10.01
CA ARG A 142 -19.19 -16.43 -10.86
C ARG A 142 -18.29 -15.27 -11.30
N ASP A 143 -18.83 -14.05 -11.32
CA ASP A 143 -18.15 -12.82 -11.67
C ASP A 143 -17.21 -12.34 -10.55
N GLY A 144 -16.27 -11.46 -10.89
CA GLY A 144 -15.24 -10.98 -9.98
C GLY A 144 -14.18 -12.02 -9.61
N SER A 145 -13.12 -11.61 -8.96
CA SER A 145 -12.00 -12.48 -8.61
C SER A 145 -12.29 -13.37 -7.39
N ASP A 146 -11.81 -14.62 -7.42
CA ASP A 146 -11.76 -15.49 -6.23
C ASP A 146 -10.49 -15.27 -5.40
N ALA A 147 -9.44 -14.70 -6.01
CA ALA A 147 -8.17 -14.40 -5.35
C ALA A 147 -8.21 -12.98 -4.73
N ASN A 148 -8.90 -12.84 -3.61
CA ASN A 148 -9.04 -11.55 -2.91
C ASN A 148 -7.90 -11.27 -1.94
N PHE A 149 -7.18 -12.29 -1.48
CA PHE A 149 -6.15 -12.21 -0.44
C PHE A 149 -6.62 -11.48 0.82
N SER A 150 -7.91 -11.59 1.11
CA SER A 150 -8.61 -10.97 2.23
C SER A 150 -8.65 -11.86 3.46
N TRP A 151 -8.99 -11.28 4.60
CA TRP A 151 -9.17 -12.01 5.85
C TRP A 151 -10.29 -11.40 6.66
N ASN A 152 -11.33 -12.17 6.97
CA ASN A 152 -12.49 -11.71 7.72
C ASN A 152 -12.25 -11.43 9.21
N CYS A 153 -11.01 -11.59 9.69
CA CYS A 153 -10.62 -11.44 11.11
C CYS A 153 -11.41 -12.33 12.07
N GLY A 154 -11.85 -13.51 11.58
CA GLY A 154 -12.53 -14.53 12.38
C GLY A 154 -14.05 -14.53 12.25
N LEU A 155 -14.67 -13.57 11.58
CA LEU A 155 -16.11 -13.51 11.37
C LEU A 155 -16.43 -12.98 9.97
N GLU A 156 -17.18 -13.74 9.16
CA GLU A 156 -17.57 -13.34 7.81
C GLU A 156 -18.68 -12.26 7.86
N GLY A 157 -18.45 -11.15 7.15
CA GLY A 157 -19.40 -10.05 7.06
C GLY A 157 -19.45 -9.12 8.28
N PRO A 158 -20.58 -8.42 8.51
CA PRO A 158 -20.71 -7.46 9.60
C PRO A 158 -20.47 -8.10 10.98
N ALA A 159 -19.77 -7.41 11.87
CA ALA A 159 -19.45 -7.89 13.21
C ALA A 159 -19.91 -6.89 14.28
N ASN A 160 -20.43 -7.43 15.39
CA ASN A 160 -20.73 -6.68 16.61
C ASN A 160 -19.81 -7.07 17.78
N ASP A 161 -18.94 -8.07 17.59
CA ASP A 161 -17.92 -8.45 18.58
C ASP A 161 -16.86 -7.33 18.67
N PRO A 162 -16.66 -6.71 19.83
CA PRO A 162 -15.69 -5.63 20.00
C PRO A 162 -14.24 -6.05 19.71
N ALA A 163 -13.87 -7.31 19.89
CA ALA A 163 -12.54 -7.82 19.62
C ALA A 163 -12.31 -7.91 18.10
N VAL A 164 -13.28 -8.46 17.36
CA VAL A 164 -13.24 -8.52 15.90
C VAL A 164 -13.25 -7.11 15.30
N CYS A 165 -14.09 -6.21 15.78
CA CYS A 165 -14.14 -4.82 15.30
C CYS A 165 -12.80 -4.09 15.52
N ARG A 166 -12.19 -4.23 16.72
CA ARG A 166 -10.85 -3.66 16.98
C ARG A 166 -9.77 -4.24 16.07
N LEU A 167 -9.77 -5.55 15.86
CA LEU A 167 -8.79 -6.19 14.99
C LEU A 167 -8.94 -5.72 13.54
N ARG A 168 -10.16 -5.63 13.02
CA ARG A 168 -10.42 -5.10 11.67
C ARG A 168 -9.92 -3.67 11.51
N LEU A 169 -10.25 -2.81 12.47
CA LEU A 169 -9.78 -1.42 12.47
C LEU A 169 -8.25 -1.34 12.50
N GLN A 170 -7.59 -2.16 13.31
CA GLN A 170 -6.14 -2.27 13.36
C GLN A 170 -5.56 -2.71 12.03
N GLN A 171 -6.13 -3.72 11.37
CA GLN A 171 -5.69 -4.18 10.05
C GLN A 171 -5.90 -3.13 8.96
N VAL A 172 -7.01 -2.38 8.98
CA VAL A 172 -7.20 -1.23 8.09
C VAL A 172 -6.09 -0.20 8.27
N LYS A 173 -5.75 0.16 9.53
CA LYS A 173 -4.66 1.09 9.84
C LYS A 173 -3.30 0.54 9.37
N ASN A 174 -3.04 -0.77 9.50
CA ASN A 174 -1.83 -1.41 8.99
C ASN A 174 -1.71 -1.28 7.47
N LEU A 175 -2.78 -1.57 6.74
CA LEU A 175 -2.83 -1.47 5.28
C LEU A 175 -2.60 -0.03 4.80
N ILE A 176 -3.22 0.96 5.43
CA ILE A 176 -3.01 2.39 5.15
C ILE A 176 -1.56 2.80 5.47
N THR A 177 -1.02 2.36 6.62
CA THR A 177 0.36 2.68 7.00
C THR A 177 1.34 2.14 5.97
N ILE A 178 1.26 0.86 5.61
CA ILE A 178 2.18 0.24 4.63
C ILE A 178 2.06 0.91 3.27
N LEU A 179 0.83 1.21 2.80
CA LEU A 179 0.60 1.90 1.54
C LEU A 179 1.33 3.25 1.50
N LEU A 180 1.26 4.01 2.59
CA LEU A 180 1.77 5.38 2.62
C LEU A 180 3.27 5.48 2.94
N VAL A 181 3.86 4.48 3.62
CA VAL A 181 5.32 4.47 3.89
C VAL A 181 6.14 3.78 2.79
N ALA A 182 5.51 3.19 1.80
CA ALA A 182 6.19 2.58 0.66
C ALA A 182 6.59 3.63 -0.39
N GLN A 183 7.74 3.42 -1.03
CA GLN A 183 8.11 4.23 -2.20
C GLN A 183 7.17 3.95 -3.38
N GLY A 184 6.87 4.99 -4.14
CA GLY A 184 5.92 4.98 -5.25
C GLY A 184 4.82 6.01 -5.04
N THR A 185 3.83 6.01 -5.94
CA THR A 185 2.67 6.89 -5.83
C THR A 185 1.53 6.14 -5.14
N PRO A 186 1.14 6.50 -3.91
CA PRO A 186 0.03 5.85 -3.22
C PRO A 186 -1.31 6.25 -3.84
N MET A 187 -2.19 5.28 -4.05
CA MET A 187 -3.56 5.47 -4.50
C MET A 187 -4.54 4.90 -3.47
N LEU A 188 -5.47 5.71 -3.00
CA LEU A 188 -6.58 5.32 -2.15
C LEU A 188 -7.86 5.22 -2.99
N LEU A 189 -8.63 4.15 -2.80
CA LEU A 189 -9.98 4.08 -3.35
C LEU A 189 -10.88 5.03 -2.56
N MET A 190 -11.59 5.90 -3.28
CA MET A 190 -12.54 6.85 -2.70
C MET A 190 -13.59 6.12 -1.84
N GLY A 191 -13.64 6.48 -0.56
CA GLY A 191 -14.54 5.89 0.44
C GLY A 191 -13.85 4.92 1.41
N ASP A 192 -12.64 4.45 1.12
CA ASP A 192 -11.90 3.59 2.05
C ASP A 192 -11.57 4.33 3.35
N GLU A 193 -11.26 5.63 3.25
CA GLU A 193 -11.06 6.54 4.37
C GLU A 193 -12.31 6.72 5.25
N ALA A 194 -13.48 6.39 4.72
CA ALA A 194 -14.77 6.46 5.42
C ALA A 194 -15.33 5.08 5.81
N GLY A 195 -14.52 4.02 5.68
CA GLY A 195 -14.95 2.66 5.99
C GLY A 195 -16.04 2.11 5.06
N ARG A 196 -16.07 2.57 3.79
CA ARG A 196 -17.04 2.12 2.78
C ARG A 196 -17.04 0.61 2.64
N THR A 197 -18.23 0.01 2.54
CA THR A 197 -18.41 -1.41 2.27
C THR A 197 -19.33 -1.65 1.07
N GLN A 198 -19.00 -2.65 0.28
CA GLN A 198 -19.86 -3.23 -0.76
C GLN A 198 -20.47 -4.57 -0.29
N LYS A 199 -20.45 -4.80 1.05
CA LYS A 199 -21.02 -5.99 1.69
C LYS A 199 -20.48 -7.29 1.11
N GLY A 200 -19.17 -7.30 0.77
CA GLY A 200 -18.49 -8.45 0.17
C GLY A 200 -18.76 -8.63 -1.33
N ASN A 201 -19.45 -7.71 -2.00
CA ASN A 201 -19.50 -7.70 -3.46
C ASN A 201 -18.18 -7.10 -3.99
N ASN A 202 -17.39 -7.92 -4.68
CA ASN A 202 -16.10 -7.51 -5.24
C ASN A 202 -16.14 -7.15 -6.73
N ASN A 203 -17.37 -6.98 -7.29
CA ASN A 203 -17.57 -6.63 -8.69
C ASN A 203 -18.86 -5.81 -8.88
N ALA A 204 -18.94 -4.67 -8.20
CA ALA A 204 -20.17 -3.88 -8.08
C ALA A 204 -20.53 -3.06 -9.34
N TYR A 205 -19.95 -3.34 -10.50
CA TYR A 205 -20.08 -2.56 -11.75
C TYR A 205 -21.55 -2.33 -12.18
N CYS A 206 -22.43 -3.31 -11.95
CA CYS A 206 -23.84 -3.26 -12.35
C CYS A 206 -24.77 -2.77 -11.23
N GLN A 207 -24.24 -2.36 -10.07
CA GLN A 207 -25.01 -1.96 -8.90
C GLN A 207 -25.24 -0.45 -8.88
N ASN A 208 -26.39 0.01 -9.37
CA ASN A 208 -26.81 1.41 -9.25
C ASN A 208 -27.77 1.59 -8.05
N ASN A 209 -27.29 1.35 -6.86
CA ASN A 209 -28.08 1.40 -5.63
C ASN A 209 -27.18 1.65 -4.41
N ALA A 210 -27.75 1.58 -3.19
CA ALA A 210 -27.04 1.84 -1.94
C ALA A 210 -25.84 0.90 -1.65
N LEU A 211 -25.71 -0.21 -2.38
CA LEU A 211 -24.51 -1.06 -2.29
C LEU A 211 -23.27 -0.33 -2.79
N ASN A 212 -23.42 0.46 -3.85
CA ASN A 212 -22.32 1.13 -4.54
C ASN A 212 -22.29 2.66 -4.30
N TRP A 213 -23.42 3.26 -3.92
CA TRP A 213 -23.45 4.69 -3.63
C TRP A 213 -22.66 5.02 -2.38
N PHE A 214 -21.97 6.18 -2.40
CA PHE A 214 -21.26 6.65 -1.24
C PHE A 214 -22.22 7.13 -0.14
N ASN A 215 -22.07 6.57 1.07
CA ASN A 215 -22.80 7.01 2.24
C ASN A 215 -22.03 8.13 2.95
N TRP A 216 -22.50 9.36 2.88
CA TRP A 216 -21.87 10.52 3.49
C TRP A 216 -21.91 10.51 5.02
N ASP A 217 -22.87 9.81 5.62
CA ASP A 217 -22.96 9.67 7.09
C ASP A 217 -21.81 8.79 7.63
N ALA A 218 -21.23 7.95 6.79
CA ALA A 218 -20.10 7.09 7.15
C ALA A 218 -18.85 7.87 7.60
N LEU A 219 -18.68 9.13 7.19
CA LEU A 219 -17.60 9.99 7.70
C LEU A 219 -17.71 10.23 9.20
N SER A 220 -18.93 10.32 9.74
CA SER A 220 -19.18 10.45 11.17
C SER A 220 -19.06 9.11 11.89
N ASP A 221 -19.61 8.05 11.29
CA ASP A 221 -19.64 6.70 11.87
C ASP A 221 -18.23 6.09 11.95
N HIS A 222 -17.37 6.38 10.98
CA HIS A 222 -15.99 5.90 10.88
C HIS A 222 -14.94 7.02 11.04
N HIS A 223 -15.26 8.04 11.83
CA HIS A 223 -14.39 9.19 12.06
C HIS A 223 -12.95 8.80 12.45
N GLU A 224 -12.76 7.68 13.13
CA GLU A 224 -11.43 7.20 13.54
C GLU A 224 -10.56 6.84 12.33
N ILE A 225 -11.10 6.12 11.32
CA ILE A 225 -10.37 5.77 10.09
C ILE A 225 -10.08 7.05 9.29
N PHE A 226 -11.08 7.92 9.15
CA PHE A 226 -10.92 9.17 8.40
C PHE A 226 -9.82 10.04 8.98
N ARG A 227 -9.85 10.28 10.31
CA ARG A 227 -8.81 11.02 11.02
C ARG A 227 -7.43 10.38 10.86
N PHE A 228 -7.33 9.04 11.03
CA PHE A 228 -6.06 8.31 10.87
C PHE A 228 -5.50 8.48 9.46
N THR A 229 -6.33 8.30 8.43
CA THR A 229 -5.93 8.47 7.02
C THR A 229 -5.46 9.89 6.74
N GLN A 230 -6.21 10.90 7.19
CA GLN A 230 -5.83 12.30 7.03
C GLN A 230 -4.47 12.59 7.66
N ARG A 231 -4.26 12.16 8.92
CA ARG A 231 -3.01 12.39 9.64
C ARG A 231 -1.81 11.64 9.01
N MET A 232 -2.05 10.44 8.49
CA MET A 232 -1.02 9.69 7.75
C MET A 232 -0.63 10.40 6.46
N VAL A 233 -1.61 10.92 5.70
CA VAL A 233 -1.33 11.71 4.48
C VAL A 233 -0.54 12.97 4.84
N ASP A 234 -0.96 13.71 5.87
CA ASP A 234 -0.25 14.90 6.35
C ASP A 234 1.20 14.57 6.74
N LEU A 235 1.42 13.48 7.45
CA LEU A 235 2.76 13.01 7.84
C LEU A 235 3.66 12.81 6.62
N ILE A 236 3.20 12.02 5.65
CA ILE A 236 3.99 11.64 4.47
C ILE A 236 4.26 12.84 3.55
N GLN A 237 3.28 13.76 3.39
CA GLN A 237 3.44 14.95 2.57
C GLN A 237 4.46 15.95 3.13
N ASN A 238 4.68 15.93 4.44
CA ASN A 238 5.63 16.83 5.09
C ASN A 238 7.05 16.26 5.18
N LEU A 239 7.29 15.03 4.73
CA LEU A 239 8.58 14.36 4.80
C LEU A 239 9.19 14.19 3.40
N ARG A 240 10.40 14.73 3.22
CA ARG A 240 11.13 14.66 1.95
C ARG A 240 11.50 13.24 1.55
N LEU A 241 11.72 12.37 2.54
CA LEU A 241 11.97 10.94 2.33
C LEU A 241 10.93 10.26 1.42
N PHE A 242 9.65 10.65 1.53
CA PHE A 242 8.57 10.09 0.71
C PHE A 242 8.30 10.85 -0.59
N GLN A 243 9.06 11.92 -0.85
CA GLN A 243 8.99 12.71 -2.08
C GLN A 243 10.15 12.42 -3.04
N GLN A 244 10.97 11.41 -2.71
CA GLN A 244 12.10 10.99 -3.54
C GLN A 244 11.59 10.39 -4.86
N LYS A 245 12.10 10.89 -5.99
CA LYS A 245 11.76 10.39 -7.31
C LYS A 245 12.46 9.07 -7.65
N ASN A 246 13.67 8.89 -7.13
CA ASN A 246 14.49 7.72 -7.37
C ASN A 246 14.38 6.75 -6.21
N TRP A 247 14.62 5.47 -6.48
CA TRP A 247 14.70 4.47 -5.43
C TRP A 247 15.77 4.81 -4.42
N LEU A 248 15.44 4.60 -3.13
CA LEU A 248 16.42 4.71 -2.06
C LEU A 248 17.50 3.64 -2.22
N THR A 249 18.73 4.02 -1.90
CA THR A 249 19.83 3.06 -1.84
C THR A 249 19.65 2.16 -0.64
N VAL A 250 19.62 0.85 -0.85
CA VAL A 250 19.67 -0.12 0.25
C VAL A 250 21.11 -0.28 0.70
N THR A 251 21.34 -0.15 1.99
CA THR A 251 22.71 -0.23 2.58
C THR A 251 22.67 -0.90 3.96
N GLU A 252 23.81 -1.36 4.44
CA GLU A 252 23.98 -1.91 5.79
C GLU A 252 24.53 -0.87 6.78
N SER A 253 24.85 0.34 6.31
CA SER A 253 25.40 1.41 7.12
C SER A 253 24.89 2.78 6.66
N PHE A 254 24.98 3.76 7.52
CA PHE A 254 24.63 5.14 7.19
C PHE A 254 25.58 5.71 6.12
N ILE A 255 25.02 6.37 5.11
CA ILE A 255 25.72 7.02 3.99
C ILE A 255 25.22 8.46 3.82
N GLU A 256 25.95 9.30 3.07
CA GLU A 256 25.64 10.73 2.84
C GLU A 256 24.53 10.96 1.77
N ALA A 257 23.73 9.95 1.46
CA ALA A 257 22.61 10.04 0.51
C ALA A 257 21.36 9.45 1.13
N PRO A 258 20.15 9.79 0.63
CA PRO A 258 18.93 9.13 1.07
C PRO A 258 19.02 7.62 0.91
N HIS A 259 18.73 6.87 1.98
CA HIS A 259 18.91 5.42 2.00
C HIS A 259 17.93 4.70 2.92
N LEU A 260 17.90 3.38 2.75
CA LEU A 260 17.12 2.46 3.54
C LEU A 260 18.04 1.36 4.12
N ILE A 261 17.85 1.06 5.39
CA ILE A 261 18.53 -0.05 6.09
C ILE A 261 17.47 -1.05 6.55
N TRP A 262 17.64 -2.31 6.17
CA TRP A 262 16.77 -3.40 6.63
C TRP A 262 17.15 -3.91 8.00
N HIS A 263 16.13 -4.22 8.81
CA HIS A 263 16.24 -4.86 10.11
C HIS A 263 15.21 -5.96 10.25
N GLY A 264 15.45 -6.88 11.16
CA GLY A 264 14.46 -7.80 11.69
C GLY A 264 13.99 -7.36 13.08
N VAL A 265 13.63 -8.34 13.91
CA VAL A 265 13.46 -8.13 15.37
C VAL A 265 14.81 -7.68 15.97
N LYS A 266 15.91 -8.14 15.39
CA LYS A 266 17.27 -7.69 15.67
C LYS A 266 17.75 -6.68 14.61
N LEU A 267 18.57 -5.71 15.05
CA LEU A 267 19.15 -4.71 14.14
C LEU A 267 20.07 -5.38 13.13
N PHE A 268 19.96 -4.97 11.87
CA PHE A 268 20.77 -5.44 10.73
C PHE A 268 20.64 -6.94 10.43
N GLU A 269 19.65 -7.62 11.03
CA GLU A 269 19.38 -9.04 10.86
C GLU A 269 17.93 -9.27 10.38
N PRO A 270 17.56 -8.83 9.17
CA PRO A 270 16.24 -9.11 8.62
C PRO A 270 16.06 -10.61 8.42
N ASP A 271 14.94 -11.15 8.88
CA ASP A 271 14.59 -12.56 8.70
C ASP A 271 13.82 -12.75 7.38
N TRP A 272 14.53 -13.22 6.36
CA TRP A 272 13.98 -13.51 5.02
C TRP A 272 13.42 -14.95 4.90
N SER A 273 13.32 -15.70 5.99
CA SER A 273 12.79 -17.06 5.94
C SER A 273 11.31 -17.09 5.60
N ASP A 274 10.86 -18.23 5.07
CA ASP A 274 9.48 -18.46 4.66
C ASP A 274 8.46 -18.32 5.80
N HIS A 275 8.91 -18.45 7.02
CA HIS A 275 8.08 -18.40 8.24
C HIS A 275 8.14 -17.07 8.95
N SER A 276 8.91 -16.11 8.44
CA SER A 276 8.97 -14.76 8.99
C SER A 276 7.69 -14.00 8.72
N HIS A 277 7.21 -13.27 9.74
CA HIS A 277 6.03 -12.43 9.68
C HIS A 277 6.31 -11.00 10.17
N SER A 278 7.57 -10.61 10.25
CA SER A 278 7.97 -9.30 10.76
C SER A 278 9.10 -8.70 9.93
N LEU A 279 9.09 -7.38 9.83
CA LEU A 279 10.10 -6.61 9.12
C LEU A 279 10.26 -5.26 9.82
N ALA A 280 11.50 -4.79 9.94
CA ALA A 280 11.75 -3.41 10.33
C ALA A 280 12.74 -2.78 9.35
N PHE A 281 12.68 -1.46 9.23
CA PHE A 281 13.59 -0.70 8.38
C PHE A 281 13.73 0.74 8.85
N THR A 282 14.89 1.32 8.59
CA THR A 282 15.17 2.73 8.80
C THR A 282 15.30 3.44 7.47
N LEU A 283 14.60 4.54 7.30
CA LEU A 283 14.74 5.50 6.21
C LEU A 283 15.49 6.71 6.73
N HIS A 284 16.50 7.16 5.99
CA HIS A 284 17.29 8.33 6.39
C HIS A 284 17.62 9.21 5.19
N ASP A 285 17.35 10.51 5.29
CA ASP A 285 17.83 11.55 4.38
C ASP A 285 18.74 12.52 5.17
N PRO A 286 20.08 12.36 5.10
CA PRO A 286 21.00 13.16 5.88
C PRO A 286 21.03 14.65 5.45
N ALA A 287 20.58 14.97 4.24
CA ALA A 287 20.58 16.34 3.74
C ALA A 287 19.55 17.24 4.46
N VAL A 288 18.54 16.65 5.07
CA VAL A 288 17.47 17.33 5.83
C VAL A 288 17.32 16.78 7.23
N GLU A 289 18.21 15.90 7.66
CA GLU A 289 18.19 15.23 8.97
C GLU A 289 16.86 14.50 9.27
N GLU A 290 16.18 14.00 8.22
CA GLU A 290 14.99 13.18 8.39
C GLU A 290 15.39 11.71 8.60
N GLU A 291 14.97 11.14 9.72
CA GLU A 291 15.18 9.74 10.03
C GLU A 291 13.91 9.12 10.62
N ILE A 292 13.49 8.00 10.05
CA ILE A 292 12.26 7.29 10.41
C ILE A 292 12.58 5.81 10.56
N HIS A 293 12.13 5.22 11.65
CA HIS A 293 12.22 3.77 11.87
C HIS A 293 10.83 3.16 11.89
N ILE A 294 10.60 2.18 11.03
CA ILE A 294 9.31 1.52 10.85
C ILE A 294 9.45 0.05 11.25
N MET A 295 8.52 -0.41 12.07
CA MET A 295 8.42 -1.81 12.51
C MET A 295 7.05 -2.36 12.11
N LEU A 296 7.04 -3.50 11.42
CA LEU A 296 5.85 -4.19 10.93
C LEU A 296 5.81 -5.59 11.54
N ASN A 297 4.73 -5.90 12.24
CA ASN A 297 4.49 -7.20 12.85
C ASN A 297 3.15 -7.76 12.37
N SER A 298 3.15 -8.71 11.44
CA SER A 298 1.95 -9.47 11.05
C SER A 298 1.80 -10.79 11.83
N TYR A 299 2.74 -11.09 12.71
CA TYR A 299 2.67 -12.23 13.63
C TYR A 299 1.57 -12.04 14.67
N TRP A 300 1.02 -13.12 15.17
CA TRP A 300 -0.12 -13.13 16.11
C TRP A 300 0.26 -12.95 17.58
N GLU A 301 1.55 -12.75 17.87
CA GLU A 301 2.07 -12.44 19.20
C GLU A 301 2.87 -11.14 19.17
N PRO A 302 3.00 -10.45 20.31
CA PRO A 302 3.89 -9.30 20.42
C PRO A 302 5.36 -9.69 20.21
N LEU A 303 6.13 -8.82 19.57
CA LEU A 303 7.56 -8.99 19.33
C LEU A 303 8.34 -7.80 19.89
N ASN A 304 9.52 -8.08 20.49
CA ASN A 304 10.35 -7.03 21.09
C ASN A 304 11.50 -6.68 20.14
N PHE A 305 11.33 -5.57 19.39
CA PHE A 305 12.30 -5.11 18.41
C PHE A 305 13.42 -4.31 19.05
N ASP A 306 14.67 -4.56 18.64
CA ASP A 306 15.79 -3.68 18.95
C ASP A 306 15.68 -2.38 18.15
N LEU A 307 15.96 -1.22 18.78
CA LEU A 307 15.92 0.08 18.12
C LEU A 307 17.32 0.56 17.76
N PRO A 308 17.53 1.10 16.54
CA PRO A 308 18.78 1.75 16.18
C PRO A 308 18.97 3.02 17.03
N GLN A 309 20.20 3.48 17.16
CA GLN A 309 20.45 4.80 17.70
C GLN A 309 20.04 5.85 16.66
N PRO A 310 19.24 6.85 17.02
CA PRO A 310 18.92 7.93 16.10
C PRO A 310 20.18 8.77 15.80
N HIS A 311 20.12 9.59 14.77
CA HIS A 311 21.22 10.49 14.43
C HIS A 311 21.60 11.41 15.60
N PRO A 312 22.85 11.94 15.66
CA PRO A 312 23.33 12.73 16.80
C PRO A 312 22.40 13.90 17.14
N HIS A 313 22.21 14.13 18.46
CA HIS A 313 21.37 15.18 19.02
C HIS A 313 19.86 15.00 18.85
N SER A 314 19.39 13.85 18.37
CA SER A 314 17.97 13.51 18.25
C SER A 314 17.56 12.36 19.18
N GLN A 315 16.27 12.14 19.29
CA GLN A 315 15.64 11.10 20.07
C GLN A 315 14.48 10.50 19.29
N TRP A 316 14.22 9.20 19.46
CA TRP A 316 13.03 8.56 18.88
C TRP A 316 11.76 9.03 19.56
N TYR A 317 10.79 9.42 18.74
CA TYR A 317 9.42 9.69 19.13
C TYR A 317 8.47 8.78 18.38
N ARG A 318 7.50 8.21 19.08
CA ARG A 318 6.47 7.39 18.45
C ARG A 318 5.42 8.31 17.79
N ILE A 319 5.28 8.19 16.50
CA ILE A 319 4.28 8.94 15.72
C ILE A 319 3.07 8.07 15.47
N VAL A 320 3.25 6.83 15.01
CA VAL A 320 2.17 5.90 14.70
C VAL A 320 2.28 4.63 15.55
N ASN A 321 1.15 4.12 16.02
CA ASN A 321 1.01 2.78 16.58
C ASN A 321 -0.41 2.28 16.31
N THR A 322 -0.56 1.40 15.34
CA THR A 322 -1.87 0.91 14.87
C THR A 322 -2.63 0.06 15.88
N ALA A 323 -1.97 -0.49 16.90
CA ALA A 323 -2.60 -1.23 17.99
C ALA A 323 -3.29 -0.31 19.01
N ARG A 324 -2.98 0.97 18.99
CA ARG A 324 -3.58 1.93 19.92
C ARG A 324 -4.92 2.45 19.43
N PRO A 325 -5.88 2.69 20.34
CA PRO A 325 -7.12 3.36 19.97
C PRO A 325 -6.87 4.86 19.67
N ALA A 326 -7.75 5.48 18.91
CA ALA A 326 -7.77 6.92 18.73
C ALA A 326 -7.94 7.65 20.09
N PRO A 327 -7.33 8.82 20.29
CA PRO A 327 -6.45 9.54 19.35
C PRO A 327 -4.97 9.09 19.41
N ASN A 328 -4.63 8.08 20.21
CA ASN A 328 -3.23 7.68 20.49
C ASN A 328 -2.63 6.75 19.43
N ASP A 329 -3.36 6.42 18.39
CA ASP A 329 -2.90 5.62 17.23
C ASP A 329 -1.98 6.40 16.30
N ILE A 330 -2.17 7.72 16.20
CA ILE A 330 -1.27 8.67 15.53
C ILE A 330 -1.26 9.98 16.30
N VAL A 331 -0.06 10.44 16.69
CA VAL A 331 0.13 11.61 17.55
C VAL A 331 1.08 12.61 16.91
N ASP A 332 1.07 13.84 17.42
CA ASP A 332 2.01 14.89 16.97
C ASP A 332 3.42 14.68 17.52
N GLY A 333 4.41 15.00 16.72
CA GLY A 333 5.85 14.87 16.81
C GLY A 333 6.43 14.51 18.18
N THR A 334 6.56 15.46 19.09
CA THR A 334 7.33 15.28 20.35
C THR A 334 6.51 14.76 21.54
N THR A 335 5.33 14.19 21.29
CA THR A 335 4.39 13.83 22.36
C THR A 335 4.83 12.59 23.14
N GLU A 336 5.35 11.58 22.47
CA GLU A 336 5.72 10.29 23.07
C GLU A 336 7.17 9.89 22.78
N ALA A 337 8.10 10.32 23.63
CA ALA A 337 9.51 9.96 23.58
C ALA A 337 9.72 8.47 23.89
N VAL A 338 10.59 7.82 23.12
CA VAL A 338 10.99 6.41 23.31
C VAL A 338 12.41 6.38 23.88
N ASN A 339 12.52 6.13 25.20
CA ASN A 339 13.79 6.13 25.94
C ASN A 339 14.45 4.76 26.03
N SER A 340 13.85 3.73 25.44
CA SER A 340 14.34 2.35 25.45
C SER A 340 15.17 2.05 24.22
N ARG A 341 16.07 1.07 24.33
CA ARG A 341 16.75 0.47 23.16
C ARG A 341 15.94 -0.65 22.51
N GLN A 342 14.75 -0.92 23.03
CA GLN A 342 13.84 -1.92 22.50
C GLN A 342 12.42 -1.37 22.52
N TYR A 343 11.60 -1.84 21.58
CA TYR A 343 10.19 -1.52 21.49
C TYR A 343 9.36 -2.80 21.42
N LEU A 344 8.45 -2.98 22.39
CA LEU A 344 7.47 -4.06 22.34
C LEU A 344 6.36 -3.68 21.35
N LEU A 345 6.38 -4.30 20.19
CA LEU A 345 5.38 -4.15 19.15
C LEU A 345 4.29 -5.18 19.32
N GLU A 346 3.05 -4.72 19.50
CA GLU A 346 1.89 -5.59 19.69
C GLU A 346 1.66 -6.51 18.48
N ALA A 347 0.93 -7.62 18.72
CA ALA A 347 0.54 -8.53 17.67
C ALA A 347 -0.20 -7.81 16.53
N ARG A 348 0.10 -8.19 15.29
CA ARG A 348 -0.59 -7.70 14.08
C ARG A 348 -0.63 -6.18 13.97
N SER A 349 0.45 -5.49 14.29
CA SER A 349 0.50 -4.04 14.32
C SER A 349 1.72 -3.44 13.61
N CYS A 350 1.64 -2.14 13.33
CA CYS A 350 2.70 -1.33 12.76
C CYS A 350 3.01 -0.16 13.69
N VAL A 351 4.30 0.20 13.77
CA VAL A 351 4.78 1.38 14.49
C VAL A 351 5.70 2.19 13.59
N VAL A 352 5.54 3.51 13.64
CA VAL A 352 6.45 4.47 13.01
C VAL A 352 7.05 5.33 14.11
N LEU A 353 8.37 5.33 14.19
CA LEU A 353 9.17 6.23 15.02
C LEU A 353 9.83 7.27 14.12
N MET A 354 9.95 8.50 14.62
CA MET A 354 10.67 9.59 13.97
C MET A 354 11.72 10.14 14.90
N ALA A 355 12.92 10.37 14.40
CA ALA A 355 13.98 11.05 15.13
C ALA A 355 13.75 12.56 15.09
N LEU A 356 13.63 13.19 16.26
CA LEU A 356 13.39 14.64 16.41
C LEU A 356 14.33 15.24 17.44
#